data_4b34fc9e0d1cf671bb5304e7824ab828
#
_entry.id   4b34fc9e0d1cf671bb5304e7824ab828
#
_cell.length_a   1.000
_cell.length_b   1.000
_cell.length_c   1.000
_cell.angle_alpha   90.00
_cell.angle_beta   90.00
_cell.angle_gamma   90.00
#
_symmetry.space_group_name_H-M   'P 1'
#
loop_
_entity.id
_entity.type
_entity.pdbx_description
1 polymer ?
#
loop_
_entity_poly.entity_id
_entity_poly.type
_entity_poly.pdbx_seq_one_letter_code
_entity_poly.pdbx_strand_id
1 'polypeptide(L)'
;MIPSPQVKAVAATLVFSALLLAGISASTPRGRAQEPGDDEGDSRIQRGFEIAPVPLNLEGKDRALVGLGSYLVTIDGCNDCHDNGPAQEFVPGHNPFFGQSPKKINPATYLGGGRDFGTISGPPSPHIISRNLTPSTKTGLPEGDHTFEDFVMIIRTGKDFDHLHPNCSATITTNCFPTNRPNPPVDGNLLQIMPWPNFQELTDHDLRAIYEYLRAIPCVQGNYPGEPADRCS
;
A
#
# COMPACT_ATOMS: atom_id res chain seq x y z
N MET A 1 28.78 -6.08 90.65
CA MET A 1 29.92 -5.33 91.09
C MET A 1 30.99 -5.27 90.04
N ILE A 2 30.98 -4.28 89.20
CA ILE A 2 32.11 -3.99 88.29
C ILE A 2 31.90 -2.55 87.84
N PRO A 3 32.89 -1.70 87.99
CA PRO A 3 32.75 -0.26 87.74
C PRO A 3 32.94 0.09 86.25
N SER A 4 32.23 1.12 85.81
CA SER A 4 32.31 1.77 84.55
C SER A 4 33.56 2.64 84.38
N PRO A 5 34.24 2.66 83.22
CA PRO A 5 35.22 3.70 82.97
C PRO A 5 34.62 4.86 82.13
N GLN A 6 34.95 6.02 82.58
CA GLN A 6 34.68 7.29 81.95
C GLN A 6 35.50 7.50 80.65
N VAL A 7 34.86 7.94 79.56
CA VAL A 7 35.55 8.33 78.34
C VAL A 7 35.56 9.85 78.23
N LYS A 8 36.77 10.37 78.12
CA LYS A 8 37.04 11.81 78.00
C LYS A 8 36.75 12.28 76.56
N ALA A 9 35.99 13.36 76.48
CA ALA A 9 35.74 14.02 75.16
C ALA A 9 37.01 14.80 74.74
N VAL A 10 37.42 14.58 73.50
CA VAL A 10 38.43 15.38 72.78
C VAL A 10 37.73 16.14 71.68
N ALA A 11 37.71 17.48 71.82
CA ALA A 11 37.20 18.38 70.81
C ALA A 11 38.25 18.53 69.70
N ALA A 12 37.92 18.10 68.49
CA ALA A 12 38.71 18.31 67.27
C ALA A 12 38.00 19.38 66.43
N THR A 13 38.63 20.52 66.30
CA THR A 13 38.18 21.64 65.44
C THR A 13 38.53 21.29 63.99
N LEU A 14 37.54 21.07 63.14
CA LEU A 14 37.70 20.86 61.67
C LEU A 14 37.49 22.21 60.99
N VAL A 15 38.52 22.71 60.34
CA VAL A 15 38.52 23.85 59.43
C VAL A 15 37.90 23.37 58.11
N PHE A 16 36.75 23.95 57.73
CA PHE A 16 36.12 23.71 56.43
C PHE A 16 36.79 24.60 55.39
N SER A 17 37.60 23.98 54.54
CA SER A 17 38.02 24.55 53.23
C SER A 17 36.98 24.29 52.19
N ALA A 18 36.23 25.32 51.77
CA ALA A 18 35.29 25.25 50.67
C ALA A 18 36.06 25.25 49.36
N LEU A 19 36.17 24.10 48.71
CA LEU A 19 36.55 23.98 47.31
C LEU A 19 35.30 24.12 46.44
N LEU A 20 35.20 25.24 45.74
CA LEU A 20 34.25 25.45 44.64
C LEU A 20 34.67 24.57 43.43
N LEU A 21 34.07 23.41 43.29
CA LEU A 21 34.11 22.61 42.06
C LEU A 21 33.05 23.16 41.10
N ALA A 22 33.48 23.97 40.13
CA ALA A 22 32.67 24.31 38.99
C ALA A 22 32.41 23.03 38.16
N GLY A 23 31.25 22.39 38.35
CA GLY A 23 30.80 21.28 37.58
C GLY A 23 30.41 21.72 36.17
N ILE A 24 31.27 21.46 35.19
CA ILE A 24 30.92 21.53 33.78
C ILE A 24 29.98 20.35 33.52
N SER A 25 28.66 20.62 33.52
CA SER A 25 27.65 19.67 33.04
C SER A 25 27.81 19.56 31.54
N ALA A 26 28.63 18.61 31.07
CA ALA A 26 28.59 18.17 29.70
C ALA A 26 27.25 17.47 29.47
N SER A 27 26.30 18.20 28.93
CA SER A 27 25.06 17.62 28.38
C SER A 27 25.46 16.75 27.17
N THR A 28 25.68 15.48 27.44
CA THR A 28 25.70 14.46 26.38
C THR A 28 24.32 14.53 25.70
N PRO A 29 24.28 14.71 24.37
CA PRO A 29 23.01 14.55 23.67
C PRO A 29 22.53 13.12 23.97
N ARG A 30 21.42 13.01 24.67
CA ARG A 30 20.70 11.73 24.79
C ARG A 30 20.33 11.37 23.37
N GLY A 31 21.08 10.44 22.78
CA GLY A 31 20.64 9.73 21.60
C GLY A 31 19.22 9.26 21.89
N ARG A 32 18.25 9.74 21.10
CA ARG A 32 16.89 9.26 21.16
C ARG A 32 16.98 7.75 20.95
N ALA A 33 16.68 6.97 21.97
CA ALA A 33 16.55 5.53 21.80
C ALA A 33 15.49 5.35 20.72
N GLN A 34 15.88 4.81 19.57
CA GLN A 34 15.01 4.51 18.46
C GLN A 34 14.05 3.43 18.95
N GLU A 35 12.76 3.73 18.93
CA GLU A 35 11.77 2.75 19.30
C GLU A 35 11.81 1.58 18.30
N PRO A 36 11.67 0.31 18.72
CA PRO A 36 11.73 -0.85 17.82
C PRO A 36 10.75 -0.81 16.64
N GLY A 37 9.70 0.02 16.72
CA GLY A 37 8.73 0.22 15.64
C GLY A 37 9.20 1.13 14.50
N ASP A 38 10.14 2.04 14.75
CA ASP A 38 10.64 2.97 13.72
C ASP A 38 11.52 2.25 12.70
N ASP A 39 12.34 1.27 13.14
CA ASP A 39 13.22 0.50 12.25
C ASP A 39 12.45 -0.40 11.28
N GLU A 40 11.32 -0.96 11.70
CA GLU A 40 10.52 -1.82 10.84
C GLU A 40 9.75 -1.00 9.78
N GLY A 41 9.23 0.15 10.16
CA GLY A 41 8.60 1.09 9.24
C GLY A 41 9.57 1.56 8.16
N ASP A 42 10.77 1.99 8.57
CA ASP A 42 11.82 2.43 7.66
C ASP A 42 12.29 1.31 6.73
N SER A 43 12.40 0.07 7.22
CA SER A 43 12.82 -1.09 6.41
C SER A 43 11.83 -1.41 5.29
N ARG A 44 10.52 -1.33 5.54
CA ARG A 44 9.48 -1.54 4.52
C ARG A 44 9.46 -0.43 3.47
N ILE A 45 9.64 0.81 3.90
CA ILE A 45 9.74 1.98 3.01
C ILE A 45 10.94 1.81 2.07
N GLN A 46 12.12 1.52 2.62
CA GLN A 46 13.33 1.29 1.82
C GLN A 46 13.13 0.12 0.87
N ARG A 47 12.62 -1.00 1.37
CA ARG A 47 12.35 -2.18 0.55
C ARG A 47 11.38 -1.89 -0.60
N GLY A 48 10.37 -1.07 -0.36
CA GLY A 48 9.43 -0.64 -1.41
C GLY A 48 10.13 0.06 -2.58
N PHE A 49 11.09 0.95 -2.30
CA PHE A 49 11.88 1.58 -3.36
C PHE A 49 12.78 0.61 -4.12
N GLU A 50 13.36 -0.38 -3.42
CA GLU A 50 14.24 -1.39 -4.04
C GLU A 50 13.49 -2.33 -5.00
N ILE A 51 12.21 -2.64 -4.69
CA ILE A 51 11.42 -3.61 -5.45
C ILE A 51 10.47 -2.97 -6.47
N ALA A 52 10.36 -1.65 -6.49
CA ALA A 52 9.53 -0.94 -7.45
C ALA A 52 9.95 -1.30 -8.89
N PRO A 53 9.07 -1.89 -9.72
CA PRO A 53 9.45 -2.36 -11.04
C PRO A 53 9.52 -1.24 -12.10
N VAL A 54 9.08 -0.04 -11.73
CA VAL A 54 8.98 1.13 -12.60
C VAL A 54 9.57 2.38 -11.92
N PRO A 55 10.02 3.38 -12.68
CA PRO A 55 10.48 4.65 -12.11
C PRO A 55 9.34 5.36 -11.40
N LEU A 56 9.64 6.01 -10.27
CA LEU A 56 8.65 6.70 -9.44
C LEU A 56 8.80 8.23 -9.57
N ASN A 57 7.69 8.90 -9.86
CA ASN A 57 7.61 10.34 -9.77
C ASN A 57 7.32 10.77 -8.32
N LEU A 58 8.32 11.31 -7.65
CA LEU A 58 8.22 11.75 -6.25
C LEU A 58 7.92 13.24 -6.09
N GLU A 59 7.76 13.97 -7.18
CA GLU A 59 7.48 15.42 -7.14
C GLU A 59 6.14 15.69 -6.44
N GLY A 60 6.19 16.50 -5.39
CA GLY A 60 5.02 16.87 -4.59
C GLY A 60 4.36 15.72 -3.80
N LYS A 61 5.07 14.58 -3.62
CA LYS A 61 4.55 13.41 -2.90
C LYS A 61 5.34 13.12 -1.63
N ASP A 62 4.69 12.53 -0.64
CA ASP A 62 5.36 12.01 0.55
C ASP A 62 6.16 10.77 0.19
N ARG A 63 7.48 10.87 0.28
CA ARG A 63 8.40 9.80 -0.07
C ARG A 63 8.18 8.54 0.79
N ALA A 64 7.88 8.72 2.08
CA ALA A 64 7.67 7.58 2.97
C ALA A 64 6.40 6.81 2.59
N LEU A 65 5.31 7.52 2.29
CA LEU A 65 4.07 6.91 1.82
C LEU A 65 4.28 6.19 0.48
N VAL A 66 4.97 6.80 -0.47
CA VAL A 66 5.24 6.15 -1.77
C VAL A 66 6.06 4.88 -1.61
N GLY A 67 7.10 4.89 -0.76
CA GLY A 67 7.91 3.70 -0.51
C GLY A 67 7.11 2.59 0.18
N LEU A 68 6.36 2.92 1.23
CA LEU A 68 5.48 1.98 1.91
C LEU A 68 4.41 1.42 0.97
N GLY A 69 3.79 2.28 0.15
CA GLY A 69 2.77 1.86 -0.83
C GLY A 69 3.32 0.90 -1.87
N SER A 70 4.54 1.13 -2.38
CA SER A 70 5.23 0.18 -3.26
C SER A 70 5.41 -1.20 -2.62
N TYR A 71 5.81 -1.22 -1.34
CA TYR A 71 5.94 -2.46 -0.59
C TYR A 71 4.60 -3.18 -0.47
N LEU A 72 3.55 -2.48 -0.02
CA LEU A 72 2.21 -3.03 0.17
C LEU A 72 1.62 -3.57 -1.15
N VAL A 73 1.61 -2.76 -2.21
CA VAL A 73 1.13 -3.18 -3.54
C VAL A 73 1.82 -4.46 -4.03
N THR A 74 3.11 -4.62 -3.69
CA THR A 74 3.87 -5.81 -4.09
C THR A 74 3.51 -7.04 -3.26
N ILE A 75 3.39 -6.91 -1.92
CA ILE A 75 3.11 -8.07 -1.05
C ILE A 75 1.64 -8.48 -1.09
N ASP A 76 0.74 -7.52 -1.34
CA ASP A 76 -0.69 -7.78 -1.49
C ASP A 76 -1.05 -8.35 -2.88
N GLY A 77 -0.06 -8.47 -3.78
CA GLY A 77 -0.23 -9.08 -5.10
C GLY A 77 -1.13 -8.31 -6.05
N CYS A 78 -1.23 -6.99 -5.92
CA CYS A 78 -2.12 -6.19 -6.76
C CYS A 78 -1.84 -6.39 -8.26
N ASN A 79 -0.57 -6.49 -8.65
CA ASN A 79 -0.19 -6.70 -10.04
C ASN A 79 -0.61 -8.08 -10.58
N ASP A 80 -0.73 -9.10 -9.73
CA ASP A 80 -1.11 -10.45 -10.15
C ASP A 80 -2.51 -10.49 -10.78
N CYS A 81 -3.35 -9.52 -10.40
CA CYS A 81 -4.69 -9.34 -10.96
C CYS A 81 -4.81 -8.14 -11.89
N HIS A 82 -4.05 -7.07 -11.65
CA HIS A 82 -4.14 -5.81 -12.40
C HIS A 82 -3.06 -5.67 -13.48
N ASP A 83 -2.66 -6.79 -14.08
CA ASP A 83 -1.85 -6.85 -15.29
C ASP A 83 -2.71 -7.20 -16.52
N ASN A 84 -2.08 -7.30 -17.69
CA ASN A 84 -2.77 -7.71 -18.93
C ASN A 84 -2.83 -9.25 -19.08
N GLY A 85 -2.84 -9.99 -17.98
CA GLY A 85 -2.89 -11.44 -17.90
C GLY A 85 -1.54 -12.12 -17.64
N PRO A 86 -1.56 -13.37 -17.15
CA PRO A 86 -0.38 -14.06 -16.60
C PRO A 86 0.79 -14.21 -17.58
N ALA A 87 0.51 -14.20 -18.89
CA ALA A 87 1.55 -14.29 -19.92
C ALA A 87 2.36 -12.98 -20.05
N GLN A 88 1.85 -11.86 -19.54
CA GLN A 88 2.44 -10.54 -19.69
C GLN A 88 2.90 -9.91 -18.37
N GLU A 89 2.65 -10.58 -17.26
CA GLU A 89 3.06 -10.12 -15.92
C GLU A 89 4.58 -9.99 -15.77
N PHE A 90 5.33 -10.90 -16.39
CA PHE A 90 6.79 -10.95 -16.32
C PHE A 90 7.44 -10.68 -17.67
N VAL A 91 8.62 -10.10 -17.61
CA VAL A 91 9.50 -10.03 -18.80
C VAL A 91 9.80 -11.45 -19.27
N PRO A 92 9.77 -11.75 -20.60
CA PRO A 92 10.12 -13.06 -21.11
C PRO A 92 11.48 -13.57 -20.56
N GLY A 93 11.51 -14.81 -20.09
CA GLY A 93 12.69 -15.41 -19.46
C GLY A 93 12.90 -15.06 -17.97
N HIS A 94 11.97 -14.35 -17.35
CA HIS A 94 12.05 -13.87 -15.96
C HIS A 94 10.84 -14.25 -15.10
N ASN A 95 10.08 -15.24 -15.54
CA ASN A 95 8.90 -15.71 -14.81
C ASN A 95 9.30 -16.77 -13.76
N PRO A 96 9.17 -16.48 -12.45
CA PRO A 96 9.57 -17.39 -11.39
C PRO A 96 8.70 -18.67 -11.34
N PHE A 97 7.46 -18.63 -11.81
CA PHE A 97 6.60 -19.82 -11.89
C PHE A 97 7.13 -20.87 -12.89
N PHE A 98 8.00 -20.46 -13.80
CA PHE A 98 8.72 -21.35 -14.73
C PHE A 98 10.15 -21.63 -14.31
N GLY A 99 10.50 -21.32 -13.05
CA GLY A 99 11.87 -21.49 -12.54
C GLY A 99 12.90 -20.50 -13.11
N GLN A 100 12.45 -19.44 -13.77
CA GLN A 100 13.34 -18.43 -14.36
C GLN A 100 13.79 -17.40 -13.31
N SER A 101 15.03 -16.96 -13.40
CA SER A 101 15.66 -16.05 -12.43
C SER A 101 16.59 -15.07 -13.15
N PRO A 102 16.69 -13.82 -12.63
CA PRO A 102 15.90 -13.24 -11.54
C PRO A 102 14.46 -12.94 -11.95
N LYS A 103 13.53 -12.89 -10.97
CA LYS A 103 12.18 -12.40 -11.19
C LYS A 103 12.23 -10.97 -11.73
N LYS A 104 11.49 -10.69 -12.79
CA LYS A 104 11.38 -9.34 -13.33
C LYS A 104 9.97 -9.07 -13.85
N ILE A 105 9.27 -8.19 -13.16
CA ILE A 105 7.95 -7.71 -13.56
C ILE A 105 8.06 -6.94 -14.89
N ASN A 106 7.04 -7.06 -15.73
CA ASN A 106 6.98 -6.35 -17.00
C ASN A 106 6.49 -4.90 -16.77
N PRO A 107 7.33 -3.90 -16.95
CA PRO A 107 6.94 -2.50 -16.69
C PRO A 107 5.89 -1.98 -17.69
N ALA A 108 5.76 -2.60 -18.86
CA ALA A 108 4.83 -2.15 -19.90
C ALA A 108 3.37 -2.50 -19.58
N THR A 109 3.14 -3.45 -18.68
CA THR A 109 1.80 -3.91 -18.29
C THR A 109 1.52 -3.75 -16.80
N TYR A 110 2.52 -3.26 -16.05
CA TYR A 110 2.47 -3.14 -14.61
C TYR A 110 1.27 -2.31 -14.13
N LEU A 111 0.37 -2.94 -13.40
CA LEU A 111 -0.87 -2.37 -12.88
C LEU A 111 -1.80 -1.75 -13.95
N GLY A 112 -1.56 -2.06 -15.23
CA GLY A 112 -2.32 -1.51 -16.36
C GLY A 112 -3.68 -2.17 -16.58
N GLY A 113 -4.05 -3.16 -15.79
CA GLY A 113 -5.33 -3.87 -15.92
C GLY A 113 -5.44 -4.70 -17.21
N GLY A 114 -6.66 -5.13 -17.50
CA GLY A 114 -6.97 -5.86 -18.73
C GLY A 114 -6.98 -7.39 -18.59
N ARG A 115 -6.73 -7.92 -17.39
CA ARG A 115 -6.87 -9.36 -17.15
C ARG A 115 -8.34 -9.76 -17.18
N ASP A 116 -8.67 -10.66 -18.08
CA ASP A 116 -10.01 -11.22 -18.22
C ASP A 116 -10.16 -12.46 -17.31
N PHE A 117 -11.03 -12.37 -16.33
CA PHE A 117 -11.38 -13.46 -15.41
C PHE A 117 -12.56 -14.31 -15.91
N GLY A 118 -13.08 -14.01 -17.08
CA GLY A 118 -14.26 -14.67 -17.62
C GLY A 118 -15.56 -14.19 -17.00
N THR A 119 -16.60 -14.99 -17.12
CA THR A 119 -17.94 -14.68 -16.65
C THR A 119 -18.22 -15.37 -15.31
N ILE A 120 -18.83 -14.66 -14.36
CA ILE A 120 -19.18 -15.26 -13.05
C ILE A 120 -20.23 -16.37 -13.19
N SER A 121 -21.08 -16.28 -14.18
CA SER A 121 -22.28 -17.13 -14.27
C SER A 121 -22.46 -17.80 -15.64
N GLY A 122 -21.40 -17.83 -16.43
CA GLY A 122 -21.47 -18.32 -17.81
C GLY A 122 -22.22 -17.36 -18.75
N PRO A 123 -22.16 -17.60 -20.07
CA PRO A 123 -22.84 -16.76 -21.04
C PRO A 123 -24.36 -16.70 -20.77
N PRO A 124 -25.01 -15.52 -20.97
CA PRO A 124 -24.53 -14.28 -21.57
C PRO A 124 -23.98 -13.25 -20.56
N SER A 125 -23.55 -13.66 -19.39
CA SER A 125 -23.00 -12.76 -18.39
C SER A 125 -21.77 -12.01 -18.91
N PRO A 126 -21.56 -10.74 -18.53
CA PRO A 126 -20.39 -9.99 -18.93
C PRO A 126 -19.11 -10.58 -18.32
N HIS A 127 -17.99 -10.36 -18.99
CA HIS A 127 -16.68 -10.70 -18.48
C HIS A 127 -16.27 -9.71 -17.38
N ILE A 128 -15.59 -10.22 -16.37
CA ILE A 128 -14.92 -9.39 -15.35
C ILE A 128 -13.50 -9.13 -15.85
N ILE A 129 -13.21 -7.87 -16.11
CA ILE A 129 -11.89 -7.44 -16.58
C ILE A 129 -11.28 -6.54 -15.49
N SER A 130 -10.04 -6.82 -15.08
CA SER A 130 -9.37 -5.99 -14.09
C SER A 130 -9.12 -4.58 -14.60
N ARG A 131 -9.28 -3.60 -13.71
CA ARG A 131 -9.11 -2.19 -14.04
C ARG A 131 -7.67 -1.77 -14.03
N ASN A 132 -7.39 -0.72 -14.78
CA ASN A 132 -6.11 -0.03 -14.80
C ASN A 132 -5.96 0.80 -13.53
N LEU A 133 -4.97 0.48 -12.70
CA LEU A 133 -4.66 1.20 -11.46
C LEU A 133 -3.64 2.33 -11.66
N THR A 134 -3.09 2.49 -12.87
CA THR A 134 -2.11 3.54 -13.12
C THR A 134 -2.77 4.92 -13.21
N PRO A 135 -2.05 6.01 -12.92
CA PRO A 135 -2.64 7.34 -12.97
C PRO A 135 -2.91 7.78 -14.40
N SER A 136 -4.02 8.49 -14.62
CA SER A 136 -4.25 9.23 -15.87
C SER A 136 -3.26 10.38 -15.99
N THR A 137 -2.74 10.61 -17.20
CA THR A 137 -1.87 11.78 -17.44
C THR A 137 -2.60 13.11 -17.33
N LYS A 138 -3.93 13.12 -17.48
CA LYS A 138 -4.76 14.32 -17.42
C LYS A 138 -5.00 14.80 -16.00
N THR A 139 -5.23 13.89 -15.08
CA THR A 139 -5.64 14.20 -13.70
C THR A 139 -4.57 13.82 -12.67
N GLY A 140 -3.67 12.89 -13.00
CA GLY A 140 -2.72 12.31 -12.07
C GLY A 140 -3.40 11.41 -11.02
N LEU A 141 -4.67 11.07 -11.22
CA LEU A 141 -5.42 10.20 -10.32
C LEU A 141 -5.42 8.76 -10.87
N PRO A 142 -5.32 7.75 -9.97
CA PRO A 142 -5.40 6.35 -10.35
C PRO A 142 -6.83 5.93 -10.68
N GLU A 143 -6.97 4.76 -11.24
CA GLU A 143 -8.20 4.02 -11.49
C GLU A 143 -9.46 4.89 -11.71
N GLY A 144 -9.86 5.13 -12.98
CA GLY A 144 -11.08 5.87 -13.26
C GLY A 144 -11.10 7.33 -12.77
N ASP A 145 -9.92 7.91 -12.48
CA ASP A 145 -9.76 9.24 -11.90
C ASP A 145 -10.36 9.39 -10.49
N HIS A 146 -10.39 8.31 -9.72
CA HIS A 146 -10.91 8.30 -8.35
C HIS A 146 -10.05 9.10 -7.38
N THR A 147 -10.73 9.85 -6.52
CA THR A 147 -10.11 10.54 -5.38
C THR A 147 -9.65 9.53 -4.32
N PHE A 148 -8.89 9.98 -3.34
CA PHE A 148 -8.53 9.13 -2.20
C PHE A 148 -9.75 8.65 -1.42
N GLU A 149 -10.75 9.50 -1.26
CA GLU A 149 -12.00 9.19 -0.58
C GLU A 149 -12.78 8.10 -1.32
N ASP A 150 -12.83 8.16 -2.66
CA ASP A 150 -13.45 7.13 -3.49
C ASP A 150 -12.66 5.81 -3.38
N PHE A 151 -11.34 5.87 -3.47
CA PHE A 151 -10.48 4.71 -3.29
C PHE A 151 -10.70 4.01 -1.93
N VAL A 152 -10.74 4.78 -0.84
CA VAL A 152 -11.06 4.24 0.50
C VAL A 152 -12.43 3.58 0.51
N MET A 153 -13.44 4.22 -0.09
CA MET A 153 -14.80 3.66 -0.15
C MET A 153 -14.83 2.35 -0.94
N ILE A 154 -14.14 2.28 -2.09
CA ILE A 154 -14.02 1.05 -2.89
C ILE A 154 -13.42 -0.07 -2.04
N ILE A 155 -12.28 0.18 -1.39
CA ILE A 155 -11.58 -0.85 -0.61
C ILE A 155 -12.36 -1.26 0.65
N ARG A 156 -13.00 -0.31 1.35
CA ARG A 156 -13.74 -0.61 2.59
C ARG A 156 -15.07 -1.33 2.36
N THR A 157 -15.72 -1.06 1.25
CA THR A 157 -17.10 -1.51 1.01
C THR A 157 -17.27 -2.41 -0.20
N GLY A 158 -16.24 -2.51 -1.05
CA GLY A 158 -16.32 -3.21 -2.33
C GLY A 158 -17.21 -2.50 -3.36
N LYS A 159 -17.64 -1.26 -3.10
CA LYS A 159 -18.52 -0.54 -4.01
C LYS A 159 -17.86 -0.37 -5.38
N ASP A 160 -18.56 -0.79 -6.42
CA ASP A 160 -18.14 -0.63 -7.80
C ASP A 160 -18.66 0.70 -8.36
N PHE A 161 -17.80 1.74 -8.38
CA PHE A 161 -18.18 3.05 -8.92
C PHE A 161 -18.31 3.05 -10.45
N ASP A 162 -17.52 2.21 -11.11
CA ASP A 162 -17.56 2.05 -12.56
C ASP A 162 -18.50 0.92 -12.97
N HIS A 163 -19.41 0.61 -12.08
CA HIS A 163 -20.48 -0.34 -12.33
C HIS A 163 -21.07 -0.11 -13.72
N LEU A 164 -21.00 -1.13 -14.57
CA LEU A 164 -21.27 -1.00 -15.99
C LEU A 164 -22.71 -0.57 -16.27
N HIS A 165 -23.65 -0.89 -15.38
CA HIS A 165 -25.07 -0.61 -15.59
C HIS A 165 -25.84 -0.46 -14.28
N PRO A 166 -25.98 0.76 -13.74
CA PRO A 166 -26.77 1.01 -12.51
C PRO A 166 -28.27 0.67 -12.66
N ASN A 167 -28.78 0.53 -13.89
CA ASN A 167 -30.17 0.23 -14.18
C ASN A 167 -30.38 -1.14 -14.81
N CYS A 168 -29.50 -2.09 -14.58
CA CYS A 168 -29.66 -3.45 -15.05
C CYS A 168 -30.96 -4.05 -14.56
N SER A 169 -31.79 -4.52 -15.49
CA SER A 169 -32.91 -5.39 -15.17
C SER A 169 -32.39 -6.74 -14.66
N ALA A 170 -33.26 -7.56 -14.05
CA ALA A 170 -32.91 -8.92 -13.64
C ALA A 170 -32.50 -9.82 -14.81
N THR A 171 -32.54 -9.32 -16.04
CA THR A 171 -32.15 -10.04 -17.27
C THR A 171 -30.68 -9.75 -17.54
N ILE A 172 -29.87 -10.80 -17.57
CA ILE A 172 -28.45 -10.73 -17.92
C ILE A 172 -28.34 -10.41 -19.41
N THR A 173 -27.64 -9.31 -19.71
CA THR A 173 -27.23 -8.98 -21.07
C THR A 173 -25.72 -8.96 -21.17
N THR A 174 -25.16 -8.95 -22.38
CA THR A 174 -23.71 -8.91 -22.60
C THR A 174 -23.01 -7.69 -21.96
N ASN A 175 -23.79 -6.68 -21.59
CA ASN A 175 -23.27 -5.42 -21.05
C ASN A 175 -23.85 -5.08 -19.67
N CYS A 176 -24.56 -5.98 -19.02
CA CYS A 176 -25.26 -5.69 -17.80
C CYS A 176 -24.95 -6.71 -16.71
N PHE A 177 -24.40 -6.24 -15.62
CA PHE A 177 -24.19 -7.04 -14.43
C PHE A 177 -25.36 -6.76 -13.47
N PRO A 178 -26.29 -7.71 -13.22
CA PRO A 178 -27.46 -7.43 -12.41
C PRO A 178 -27.07 -7.11 -10.97
N THR A 179 -27.75 -6.11 -10.39
CA THR A 179 -27.52 -5.69 -8.99
C THR A 179 -27.97 -6.71 -7.97
N ASN A 180 -28.82 -7.67 -8.36
CA ASN A 180 -29.29 -8.73 -7.46
C ASN A 180 -29.55 -10.01 -8.26
N ARG A 181 -28.67 -10.97 -8.14
CA ARG A 181 -28.84 -12.28 -8.74
C ARG A 181 -28.78 -13.38 -7.67
N PRO A 182 -29.84 -14.21 -7.56
CA PRO A 182 -29.91 -15.20 -6.48
C PRO A 182 -29.08 -16.48 -6.73
N ASN A 183 -28.66 -16.77 -7.99
CA ASN A 183 -27.98 -18.03 -8.30
C ASN A 183 -27.03 -17.94 -9.52
N PRO A 184 -25.70 -17.97 -9.32
CA PRO A 184 -25.06 -17.73 -8.03
C PRO A 184 -25.38 -16.34 -7.51
N PRO A 185 -25.36 -16.10 -6.18
CA PRO A 185 -25.66 -14.80 -5.63
C PRO A 185 -24.60 -13.80 -6.08
N VAL A 186 -25.05 -12.73 -6.72
CA VAL A 186 -24.20 -11.65 -7.26
C VAL A 186 -24.89 -10.33 -7.01
N ASP A 187 -24.17 -9.38 -6.45
CA ASP A 187 -24.56 -7.96 -6.43
C ASP A 187 -23.64 -7.18 -7.36
N GLY A 188 -24.16 -6.72 -8.49
CA GLY A 188 -23.40 -5.97 -9.48
C GLY A 188 -23.00 -4.55 -9.03
N ASN A 189 -23.43 -4.09 -7.86
CA ASN A 189 -22.93 -2.86 -7.26
C ASN A 189 -21.61 -3.06 -6.53
N LEU A 190 -21.18 -4.31 -6.36
CA LEU A 190 -19.96 -4.67 -5.63
C LEU A 190 -18.95 -5.33 -6.55
N LEU A 191 -17.68 -5.08 -6.28
CA LEU A 191 -16.57 -5.78 -6.91
C LEU A 191 -16.65 -7.29 -6.63
N GLN A 192 -16.59 -8.12 -7.68
CA GLN A 192 -16.89 -9.54 -7.55
C GLN A 192 -15.66 -10.44 -7.36
N ILE A 193 -14.54 -10.10 -7.96
CA ILE A 193 -13.32 -10.95 -7.95
C ILE A 193 -12.26 -10.36 -7.05
N MET A 194 -12.15 -9.03 -7.04
CA MET A 194 -11.21 -8.35 -6.14
C MET A 194 -11.46 -8.74 -4.69
N PRO A 195 -10.43 -9.18 -3.93
CA PRO A 195 -10.60 -9.63 -2.55
C PRO A 195 -10.69 -8.45 -1.57
N TRP A 196 -11.53 -7.46 -1.88
CA TRP A 196 -11.76 -6.28 -1.03
C TRP A 196 -12.17 -6.62 0.42
N PRO A 197 -12.86 -7.75 0.73
CA PRO A 197 -13.15 -8.09 2.11
C PRO A 197 -11.91 -8.38 2.97
N ASN A 198 -10.76 -8.70 2.35
CA ASN A 198 -9.48 -8.80 3.05
C ASN A 198 -8.81 -7.44 3.16
N PHE A 199 -8.85 -6.64 2.10
CA PHE A 199 -8.20 -5.33 2.06
C PHE A 199 -8.93 -4.27 2.90
N GLN A 200 -10.19 -4.48 3.25
CA GLN A 200 -10.92 -3.59 4.17
C GLN A 200 -10.28 -3.48 5.56
N GLU A 201 -9.43 -4.46 5.94
CA GLU A 201 -8.69 -4.47 7.21
C GLU A 201 -7.39 -3.65 7.18
N LEU A 202 -6.95 -3.16 6.01
CA LEU A 202 -5.81 -2.24 5.91
C LEU A 202 -6.07 -0.98 6.73
N THR A 203 -5.04 -0.43 7.38
CA THR A 203 -5.18 0.85 8.08
C THR A 203 -5.39 2.01 7.09
N ASP A 204 -5.91 3.14 7.58
CA ASP A 204 -6.03 4.33 6.72
C ASP A 204 -4.66 4.85 6.24
N HIS A 205 -3.62 4.63 7.04
CA HIS A 205 -2.24 4.93 6.67
C HIS A 205 -1.77 4.04 5.51
N ASP A 206 -2.06 2.73 5.55
CA ASP A 206 -1.72 1.79 4.48
C ASP A 206 -2.47 2.13 3.19
N LEU A 207 -3.77 2.42 3.28
CA LEU A 207 -4.57 2.85 2.13
C LEU A 207 -4.02 4.15 1.52
N ARG A 208 -3.61 5.11 2.36
CA ARG A 208 -2.97 6.34 1.89
C ARG A 208 -1.65 6.04 1.19
N ALA A 209 -0.83 5.14 1.74
CA ALA A 209 0.43 4.76 1.14
C ALA A 209 0.24 4.09 -0.23
N ILE A 210 -0.69 3.15 -0.34
CA ILE A 210 -1.03 2.50 -1.62
C ILE A 210 -1.47 3.56 -2.64
N TYR A 211 -2.39 4.45 -2.26
CA TYR A 211 -2.90 5.49 -3.15
C TYR A 211 -1.80 6.43 -3.65
N GLU A 212 -0.91 6.91 -2.75
CA GLU A 212 0.21 7.77 -3.13
C GLU A 212 1.22 7.05 -4.04
N TYR A 213 1.43 5.76 -3.85
CA TYR A 213 2.24 4.95 -4.77
C TYR A 213 1.60 4.84 -6.15
N LEU A 214 0.30 4.54 -6.23
CA LEU A 214 -0.42 4.46 -7.50
C LEU A 214 -0.37 5.78 -8.30
N ARG A 215 -0.32 6.92 -7.60
CA ARG A 215 -0.12 8.24 -8.20
C ARG A 215 1.32 8.53 -8.63
N ALA A 216 2.27 7.74 -8.13
CA ALA A 216 3.70 7.95 -8.40
C ALA A 216 4.25 7.11 -9.55
N ILE A 217 3.55 6.05 -9.96
CA ILE A 217 3.96 5.20 -11.07
C ILE A 217 3.62 5.85 -12.42
N PRO A 218 4.29 5.43 -13.52
CA PRO A 218 3.94 5.90 -14.86
C PRO A 218 2.55 5.43 -15.28
N CYS A 219 1.88 6.22 -16.13
CA CYS A 219 0.68 5.79 -16.81
C CYS A 219 0.99 4.61 -17.75
N VAL A 220 0.13 3.60 -17.75
CA VAL A 220 0.10 2.51 -18.71
C VAL A 220 -1.18 2.60 -19.52
N GLN A 221 -1.07 2.65 -20.85
CA GLN A 221 -2.24 2.61 -21.72
C GLN A 221 -2.76 1.17 -21.80
N GLY A 222 -3.90 0.92 -21.19
CA GLY A 222 -4.61 -0.36 -21.32
C GLY A 222 -5.18 -0.55 -22.73
N ASN A 223 -5.37 -1.80 -23.13
CA ASN A 223 -5.97 -2.16 -24.39
C ASN A 223 -7.06 -3.23 -24.18
N TYR A 224 -8.11 -2.83 -23.47
CA TYR A 224 -9.25 -3.71 -23.18
C TYR A 224 -10.57 -2.92 -23.22
N PRO A 225 -11.73 -3.61 -23.37
CA PRO A 225 -13.03 -2.95 -23.42
C PRO A 225 -13.30 -2.09 -22.19
N GLY A 226 -13.66 -0.82 -22.41
CA GLY A 226 -13.94 0.15 -21.35
C GLY A 226 -12.77 1.04 -20.94
N GLU A 227 -11.53 0.70 -21.33
CA GLU A 227 -10.38 1.56 -21.10
C GLU A 227 -10.39 2.78 -22.04
N PRO A 228 -10.23 4.00 -21.51
CA PRO A 228 -10.10 5.20 -22.35
C PRO A 228 -8.87 5.10 -23.27
N ALA A 229 -9.06 5.33 -24.57
CA ALA A 229 -7.98 5.28 -25.56
C ALA A 229 -6.91 6.38 -25.38
N ASP A 230 -7.22 7.40 -24.59
CA ASP A 230 -6.39 8.59 -24.37
C ASP A 230 -6.00 8.78 -22.89
N ARG A 231 -5.97 7.67 -22.11
CA ARG A 231 -5.60 7.72 -20.69
C ARG A 231 -4.20 8.28 -20.44
N CYS A 232 -3.27 7.91 -21.30
CA CYS A 232 -1.86 8.31 -21.20
C CYS A 232 -1.44 9.41 -22.21
N SER A 233 -2.38 10.13 -22.80
CA SER A 233 -2.08 11.18 -23.80
C SER A 233 -2.58 12.56 -23.39
#